data_017d11f95d668e24432a5ec2843e2227
#
_entry.id   017d11f95d668e24432a5ec2843e2227
#
_cell.length_a   1.000
_cell.length_b   1.000
_cell.length_c   1.000
_cell.angle_alpha   90.00
_cell.angle_beta   90.00
_cell.angle_gamma   90.00
#
_symmetry.space_group_name_H-M   'P 1'
#
loop_
_entity.id
_entity.type
_entity.pdbx_description
1 polymer ?
#
loop_
_entity_poly.entity_id
_entity_poly.type
_entity_poly.pdbx_seq_one_letter_code
_entity_poly.pdbx_strand_id
1 'polypeptide(L)'
;MYPCLQIIIYDCERGAKAKTTNSKKYGVDLVHFTSNKSNVVHASTKENDIIRYLNVAQNKYLSYFRGHSKRVVTLCMSPTDESFLSGSLDKTIRLWDLRSANCQGRYSTDNRMSTDFSTNRVFSTLVYCKMP
;
A
#
# COMPACT_ATOMS: atom_id res chain seq x y z
N MET A 1 -3.36 -14.90 12.22
CA MET A 1 -4.10 -14.12 11.21
C MET A 1 -3.95 -14.81 9.86
N TYR A 2 -5.05 -15.12 9.22
CA TYR A 2 -5.02 -15.72 7.89
C TYR A 2 -4.78 -14.61 6.85
N PRO A 3 -3.85 -14.79 5.92
CA PRO A 3 -3.63 -13.79 4.88
C PRO A 3 -4.87 -13.66 3.99
N CYS A 4 -5.25 -12.44 3.69
CA CYS A 4 -6.28 -12.19 2.71
C CYS A 4 -5.78 -12.63 1.33
N LEU A 5 -6.56 -13.43 0.62
CA LEU A 5 -6.19 -13.98 -0.67
C LEU A 5 -6.99 -13.38 -1.84
N GLN A 6 -7.90 -12.47 -1.53
CA GLN A 6 -8.79 -11.87 -2.51
C GLN A 6 -8.93 -10.37 -2.28
N ILE A 7 -9.06 -9.64 -3.37
CA ILE A 7 -9.52 -8.26 -3.37
C ILE A 7 -10.96 -8.26 -3.87
N ILE A 8 -11.87 -7.74 -3.06
CA ILE A 8 -13.29 -7.64 -3.40
C ILE A 8 -13.64 -6.16 -3.53
N ILE A 9 -14.20 -5.79 -4.67
CA ILE A 9 -14.64 -4.44 -4.96
C ILE A 9 -16.17 -4.42 -4.93
N TYR A 10 -16.72 -3.48 -4.16
CA TYR A 10 -18.15 -3.23 -4.06
C TYR A 10 -18.51 -1.93 -4.77
N ASP A 11 -19.63 -1.96 -5.45
CA ASP A 11 -20.29 -0.75 -5.97
C ASP A 11 -21.22 -0.21 -4.88
N CYS A 12 -20.86 0.92 -4.30
CA CYS A 12 -21.64 1.53 -3.20
C CYS A 12 -22.99 2.06 -3.66
N GLU A 13 -23.13 2.49 -4.91
CA GLU A 13 -24.40 2.98 -5.44
C GLU A 13 -25.41 1.85 -5.64
N ARG A 14 -24.95 0.71 -6.10
CA ARG A 14 -25.77 -0.48 -6.31
C ARG A 14 -25.86 -1.37 -5.08
N GLY A 15 -25.00 -1.16 -4.09
CA GLY A 15 -24.92 -2.01 -2.91
C GLY A 15 -24.53 -3.46 -3.22
N ALA A 16 -23.83 -3.69 -4.31
CA ALA A 16 -23.52 -5.03 -4.82
C ALA A 16 -22.02 -5.21 -5.05
N LYS A 17 -21.59 -6.47 -5.04
CA LYS A 17 -20.22 -6.84 -5.39
C LYS A 17 -20.00 -6.59 -6.89
N ALA A 18 -19.03 -5.72 -7.21
CA ALA A 18 -18.68 -5.38 -8.57
C ALA A 18 -17.65 -6.35 -9.16
N LYS A 19 -16.63 -6.70 -8.39
CA LYS A 19 -15.54 -7.56 -8.86
C LYS A 19 -14.82 -8.27 -7.72
N THR A 20 -14.31 -9.46 -8.00
CA THR A 20 -13.41 -10.22 -7.14
C THR A 20 -12.13 -10.56 -7.91
N THR A 21 -10.99 -10.25 -7.32
CA THR A 21 -9.67 -10.59 -7.88
C THR A 21 -8.92 -11.46 -6.88
N ASN A 22 -8.44 -12.61 -7.35
CA ASN A 22 -7.67 -13.52 -6.51
C ASN A 22 -6.19 -13.16 -6.52
N SER A 23 -5.58 -13.16 -5.34
CA SER A 23 -4.13 -12.97 -5.16
C SER A 23 -3.55 -14.06 -4.26
N LYS A 24 -3.80 -15.31 -4.62
CA LYS A 24 -3.37 -16.48 -3.82
C LYS A 24 -1.86 -16.61 -3.72
N LYS A 25 -1.14 -16.21 -4.76
CA LYS A 25 0.31 -16.30 -4.82
C LYS A 25 1.00 -15.32 -3.88
N TYR A 26 0.57 -14.07 -3.87
CA TYR A 26 1.25 -13.00 -3.14
C TYR A 26 0.57 -12.61 -1.83
N GLY A 27 -0.69 -12.95 -1.66
CA GLY A 27 -1.50 -12.45 -0.56
C GLY A 27 -1.77 -10.95 -0.69
N VAL A 28 -2.67 -10.44 0.11
CA VAL A 28 -3.09 -9.03 0.05
C VAL A 28 -3.25 -8.47 1.45
N ASP A 29 -2.74 -7.29 1.65
CA ASP A 29 -2.99 -6.47 2.83
C ASP A 29 -2.92 -4.99 2.43
N LEU A 30 -3.56 -4.13 3.22
CA LEU A 30 -3.47 -2.67 3.08
C LEU A 30 -3.83 -2.19 1.65
N VAL A 31 -4.97 -2.58 1.14
CA VAL A 31 -5.41 -2.20 -0.21
C VAL A 31 -5.91 -0.76 -0.23
N HIS A 32 -5.43 0.02 -1.19
CA HIS A 32 -5.89 1.39 -1.44
C HIS A 32 -6.13 1.63 -2.92
N PHE A 33 -7.23 2.31 -3.24
CA PHE A 33 -7.42 2.85 -4.58
C PHE A 33 -6.43 3.98 -4.87
N THR A 34 -6.03 4.08 -6.13
CA THR A 34 -5.28 5.23 -6.64
C THR A 34 -6.24 6.29 -7.17
N SER A 35 -5.72 7.35 -7.77
CA SER A 35 -6.54 8.34 -8.50
C SER A 35 -7.37 7.70 -9.60
N ASN A 36 -6.85 6.66 -10.23
CA ASN A 36 -7.60 5.85 -11.18
C ASN A 36 -8.38 4.76 -10.44
N LYS A 37 -9.71 4.82 -10.51
CA LYS A 37 -10.63 3.90 -9.84
C LYS A 37 -10.49 2.42 -10.27
N SER A 38 -9.81 2.16 -11.38
CA SER A 38 -9.53 0.79 -11.85
C SER A 38 -8.23 0.22 -11.29
N ASN A 39 -7.47 1.01 -10.54
CA ASN A 39 -6.16 0.62 -10.06
C ASN A 39 -6.10 0.66 -8.53
N VAL A 40 -5.42 -0.32 -7.96
CA VAL A 40 -5.16 -0.40 -6.53
C VAL A 40 -3.68 -0.63 -6.25
N VAL A 41 -3.23 -0.14 -5.11
CA VAL A 41 -1.94 -0.47 -4.52
C VAL A 41 -2.19 -1.35 -3.31
N HIS A 42 -1.44 -2.40 -3.16
CA HIS A 42 -1.54 -3.29 -1.99
C HIS A 42 -0.19 -3.80 -1.54
N ALA A 43 -0.07 -4.11 -0.26
CA ALA A 43 1.08 -4.80 0.30
C ALA A 43 0.90 -6.32 0.13
N SER A 44 1.98 -7.01 -0.20
CA SER A 44 1.99 -8.48 -0.28
C SER A 44 2.28 -9.09 1.09
N THR A 45 1.63 -10.21 1.38
CA THR A 45 1.80 -10.93 2.65
C THR A 45 2.53 -12.25 2.51
N LYS A 46 2.75 -12.70 1.27
CA LYS A 46 3.44 -13.94 0.93
C LYS A 46 4.64 -13.66 0.01
N GLU A 47 5.59 -14.55 0.00
CA GLU A 47 6.82 -14.54 -0.78
C GLU A 47 7.80 -13.42 -0.38
N ASN A 48 7.38 -12.19 -0.38
CA ASN A 48 8.23 -11.05 -0.05
C ASN A 48 7.36 -9.84 0.34
N ASP A 49 8.02 -8.78 0.79
CA ASP A 49 7.38 -7.56 1.28
C ASP A 49 7.27 -6.49 0.19
N ILE A 50 6.97 -6.90 -1.02
CA ILE A 50 6.80 -6.02 -2.17
C ILE A 50 5.42 -5.40 -2.13
N ILE A 51 5.36 -4.10 -2.39
CA ILE A 51 4.12 -3.39 -2.67
C ILE A 51 3.83 -3.52 -4.16
N ARG A 52 2.60 -3.86 -4.50
CA ARG A 52 2.19 -4.11 -5.88
C ARG A 52 1.13 -3.13 -6.33
N TYR A 53 1.25 -2.69 -7.56
CA TYR A 53 0.29 -1.84 -8.26
C TYR A 53 -0.47 -2.69 -9.28
N LEU A 54 -1.77 -2.80 -9.09
CA LEU A 54 -2.63 -3.73 -9.82
C LEU A 54 -3.75 -2.99 -10.54
N ASN A 55 -3.92 -3.26 -11.82
CA ASN A 55 -5.15 -2.90 -12.53
C ASN A 55 -6.18 -4.01 -12.30
N VAL A 56 -7.22 -3.72 -11.52
CA VAL A 56 -8.24 -4.70 -11.16
C VAL A 56 -9.22 -4.98 -12.29
N ALA A 57 -9.41 -4.04 -13.21
CA ALA A 57 -10.29 -4.25 -14.37
C ALA A 57 -9.72 -5.30 -15.34
N GLN A 58 -8.41 -5.22 -15.58
CA GLN A 58 -7.69 -6.14 -16.47
C GLN A 58 -7.05 -7.33 -15.72
N ASN A 59 -7.06 -7.31 -14.39
CA ASN A 59 -6.36 -8.28 -13.55
C ASN A 59 -4.87 -8.38 -13.91
N LYS A 60 -4.20 -7.23 -14.04
CA LYS A 60 -2.82 -7.13 -14.47
C LYS A 60 -2.01 -6.26 -13.53
N TYR A 61 -0.83 -6.75 -13.12
CA TYR A 61 0.13 -5.95 -12.36
C TYR A 61 0.81 -4.93 -13.27
N LEU A 62 0.81 -3.67 -12.83
CA LEU A 62 1.39 -2.55 -13.56
C LEU A 62 2.81 -2.25 -13.09
N SER A 63 3.07 -2.40 -11.80
CA SER A 63 4.38 -2.11 -11.22
C SER A 63 4.60 -2.83 -9.89
N TYR A 64 5.86 -2.90 -9.48
CA TYR A 64 6.33 -3.49 -8.23
C TYR A 64 7.26 -2.51 -7.52
N PHE A 65 6.98 -2.21 -6.25
CA PHE A 65 7.77 -1.30 -5.43
C PHE A 65 8.57 -2.12 -4.43
N ARG A 66 9.84 -2.32 -4.77
CA ARG A 66 10.79 -3.13 -3.98
C ARG A 66 11.65 -2.24 -3.11
N GLY A 67 11.85 -2.61 -1.88
CA GLY A 67 12.73 -1.87 -0.98
C GLY A 67 12.60 -2.27 0.47
N HIS A 68 11.41 -2.54 0.95
CA HIS A 68 11.23 -3.00 2.32
C HIS A 68 11.78 -4.42 2.50
N SER A 69 12.46 -4.63 3.62
CA SER A 69 13.05 -5.92 4.00
C SER A 69 12.21 -6.69 5.01
N LYS A 70 11.16 -6.08 5.54
CA LYS A 70 10.18 -6.68 6.45
C LYS A 70 8.78 -6.24 6.08
N ARG A 71 7.79 -6.85 6.74
CA ARG A 71 6.37 -6.61 6.47
C ARG A 71 6.03 -5.13 6.45
N VAL A 72 5.32 -4.73 5.42
CA VAL A 72 4.70 -3.40 5.31
C VAL A 72 3.46 -3.38 6.21
N VAL A 73 3.41 -2.44 7.13
CA VAL A 73 2.34 -2.34 8.14
C VAL A 73 1.45 -1.13 7.94
N THR A 74 1.88 -0.17 7.14
CA THR A 74 1.08 0.99 6.79
C THR A 74 1.25 1.35 5.33
N LEU A 75 0.18 1.85 4.73
CA LEU A 75 0.15 2.30 3.35
C LEU A 75 -0.82 3.46 3.25
N CYS A 76 -0.38 4.57 2.67
CA CYS A 76 -1.23 5.75 2.53
C CYS A 76 -1.00 6.42 1.19
N MET A 77 -2.10 6.61 0.45
CA MET A 77 -2.08 7.30 -0.84
C MET A 77 -2.17 8.80 -0.66
N SER A 78 -1.45 9.54 -1.49
CA SER A 78 -1.63 10.98 -1.61
C SER A 78 -2.97 11.29 -2.28
N PRO A 79 -3.74 12.24 -1.76
CA PRO A 79 -4.99 12.63 -2.39
C PRO A 79 -4.80 13.54 -3.60
N THR A 80 -3.64 14.14 -3.76
CA THR A 80 -3.39 15.19 -4.75
C THR A 80 -2.48 14.77 -5.90
N ASP A 81 -1.63 13.80 -5.66
CA ASP A 81 -0.67 13.32 -6.67
C ASP A 81 -0.61 11.78 -6.70
N GLU A 82 0.11 11.25 -7.68
CA GLU A 82 0.27 9.81 -7.84
C GLU A 82 1.42 9.26 -6.99
N SER A 83 1.51 9.67 -5.74
CA SER A 83 2.49 9.19 -4.78
C SER A 83 1.85 8.52 -3.58
N PHE A 84 2.62 7.71 -2.88
CA PHE A 84 2.17 7.09 -1.65
C PHE A 84 3.32 6.88 -0.67
N LEU A 85 2.96 6.73 0.59
CA LEU A 85 3.87 6.40 1.68
C LEU A 85 3.63 4.98 2.15
N SER A 86 4.70 4.31 2.50
CA SER A 86 4.65 3.00 3.16
C SER A 86 5.55 2.99 4.39
N GLY A 87 5.08 2.35 5.45
CA GLY A 87 5.86 2.08 6.65
C GLY A 87 5.96 0.58 6.89
N SER A 88 7.10 0.13 7.38
CA SER A 88 7.41 -1.28 7.56
C SER A 88 8.04 -1.58 8.91
N LEU A 89 8.00 -2.84 9.30
CA LEU A 89 8.71 -3.36 10.47
C LEU A 89 10.24 -3.31 10.30
N ASP A 90 10.75 -3.01 9.11
CA ASP A 90 12.18 -2.73 8.88
C ASP A 90 12.62 -1.36 9.42
N LYS A 91 11.73 -0.64 10.12
CA LYS A 91 11.97 0.68 10.71
C LYS A 91 12.22 1.76 9.66
N THR A 92 11.67 1.60 8.47
CA THR A 92 11.74 2.63 7.44
C THR A 92 10.36 3.05 6.97
N ILE A 93 10.26 4.32 6.64
CA ILE A 93 9.15 4.89 5.89
C ILE A 93 9.69 5.27 4.52
N ARG A 94 8.95 4.91 3.48
CA ARG A 94 9.37 5.16 2.11
C ARG A 94 8.30 5.91 1.33
N LEU A 95 8.76 6.86 0.53
CA LEU A 95 7.94 7.60 -0.42
C LEU A 95 8.13 6.99 -1.81
N TRP A 96 7.02 6.75 -2.48
CA TRP A 96 6.97 6.19 -3.83
C TRP A 96 6.14 7.03 -4.76
N ASP A 97 6.48 6.98 -6.05
CA ASP A 97 5.69 7.55 -7.13
C ASP A 97 5.18 6.39 -8.00
N LEU A 98 3.89 6.36 -8.32
CA LEU A 98 3.28 5.31 -9.16
C LEU A 98 3.85 5.25 -10.57
N ARG A 99 4.38 6.37 -11.06
CA ARG A 99 4.98 6.47 -12.40
C ARG A 99 6.41 5.96 -12.46
N SER A 100 7.06 5.85 -11.31
CA SER A 100 8.44 5.37 -11.19
C SER A 100 8.51 4.29 -10.13
N ALA A 101 9.00 3.11 -10.49
CA ALA A 101 9.14 1.99 -9.54
C ALA A 101 10.22 2.22 -8.48
N ASN A 102 10.95 3.34 -8.53
CA ASN A 102 12.03 3.66 -7.61
C ASN A 102 11.52 4.37 -6.36
N CYS A 103 12.16 4.08 -5.23
CA CYS A 103 11.94 4.80 -3.99
C CYS A 103 12.42 6.25 -4.14
N GLN A 104 11.52 7.20 -3.91
CA GLN A 104 11.80 8.64 -4.02
C GLN A 104 12.39 9.22 -2.72
N GLY A 105 12.10 8.62 -1.61
CA GLY A 105 12.62 9.04 -0.31
C GLY A 105 12.53 7.91 0.70
N ARG A 106 13.51 7.86 1.60
CA ARG A 106 13.59 6.89 2.68
C ARG A 106 13.90 7.60 3.99
N TYR A 107 13.09 7.33 4.99
CA TYR A 107 13.30 7.81 6.36
C TYR A 107 13.48 6.62 7.29
N SER A 108 14.56 6.62 8.06
CA SER A 108 14.75 5.63 9.12
C SER A 108 14.10 6.13 10.41
N THR A 109 13.31 5.30 11.03
CA THR A 109 12.72 5.60 12.33
C THR A 109 13.67 5.16 13.44
N ASP A 110 13.81 5.98 14.49
CA ASP A 110 14.61 5.62 15.64
C ASP A 110 14.00 4.44 16.40
N ASN A 111 14.81 3.70 17.14
CA ASN A 111 14.40 2.52 17.92
C ASN A 111 13.23 2.78 18.88
N ARG A 112 13.06 4.02 19.34
CA ARG A 112 11.95 4.43 20.20
C ARG A 112 10.60 4.49 19.49
N MET A 113 10.60 4.57 18.16
CA MET A 113 9.39 4.74 17.37
C MET A 113 8.88 3.42 16.75
N SER A 114 9.63 2.33 16.91
CA SER A 114 9.24 1.02 16.36
C SER A 114 7.96 0.46 16.99
N THR A 115 7.62 0.89 18.21
CA THR A 115 6.38 0.53 18.89
C THR A 115 5.22 1.45 18.52
N ASP A 116 5.50 2.65 18.01
CA ASP A 116 4.48 3.65 17.68
C ASP A 116 3.92 3.48 16.25
N PHE A 117 4.51 2.64 15.43
CA PHE A 117 3.90 2.25 14.16
C PHE A 117 2.50 1.65 14.34
N SER A 118 2.26 0.98 15.46
CA SER A 118 0.93 0.48 15.79
C SER A 118 -0.09 1.59 16.06
N THR A 119 0.37 2.78 16.45
CA THR A 119 -0.47 3.95 16.73
C THR A 119 -0.56 4.93 15.56
N ASN A 120 0.17 4.69 14.49
CA ASN A 120 0.18 5.52 13.28
C ASN A 120 0.59 7.00 13.48
N ARG A 121 1.13 7.37 14.63
CA ARG A 121 1.40 8.79 14.93
C ARG A 121 2.40 9.43 13.96
N VAL A 122 3.54 8.79 13.72
CA VAL A 122 4.55 9.32 12.80
C VAL A 122 4.04 9.33 11.37
N PHE A 123 3.35 8.28 11.00
CA PHE A 123 2.77 8.14 9.67
C PHE A 123 1.67 9.16 9.42
N SER A 124 0.81 9.37 10.41
CA SER A 124 -0.23 10.40 10.37
C SER A 124 0.37 11.80 10.24
N THR A 125 1.45 12.11 10.95
CA THR A 125 2.13 13.40 10.86
C THR A 125 2.70 13.65 9.46
N LEU A 126 3.34 12.64 8.85
CA LEU A 126 3.85 12.74 7.49
C LEU A 126 2.74 12.89 6.44
N VAL A 127 1.62 12.20 6.64
CA VAL A 127 0.43 12.34 5.79
C VAL A 127 -0.18 13.73 5.93
N TYR A 128 -0.31 14.25 7.15
CA TYR A 128 -0.82 15.60 7.38
C TYR A 128 0.08 16.69 6.78
N CYS A 129 1.36 16.50 6.74
CA CYS A 129 2.27 17.43 6.09
C CYS A 129 2.08 17.48 4.56
N LYS A 130 1.48 16.45 3.97
CA LYS A 130 1.18 16.39 2.54
C LYS A 130 -0.24 16.81 2.18
N MET A 131 -1.15 16.77 3.13
CA MET A 131 -2.51 17.26 2.91
C MET A 131 -2.53 18.78 3.03
N PRO A 132 -3.00 19.48 2.02
CA PRO A 132 -3.23 20.91 2.15
C PRO A 132 -4.33 21.20 3.16
#